data_1d54aaac5f080f945a8f492b279c31d7
#
_entry.id   1d54aaac5f080f945a8f492b279c31d7
#
_cell.length_a   1.000
_cell.length_b   1.000
_cell.length_c   1.000
_cell.angle_alpha   90.00
_cell.angle_beta   90.00
_cell.angle_gamma   90.00
#
_symmetry.space_group_name_H-M   'P 1'
#
loop_
_entity.id
_entity.type
_entity.pdbx_description
1 polymer ?
#
loop_
_entity_poly.entity_id
_entity_poly.type
_entity_poly.pdbx_seq_one_letter_code
_entity_poly.pdbx_strand_id
1 'polypeptide(L)'
;MTTNHELFQRALARMPGGVNSPVRAFKSVGGEPFFTARADGAYLWDVEGKRYIDYVGSWGPMIAGHNHPHVRAAVERAIQDGLSFGTPCPAEVTMAETIAKLVPSIDVVRMVNSGTEATMSAIRLARGYTGRTRIVKFEGCYHGHADAFLVKAGSGALTFGTPTSPGVPKALADLTLTLPYNDIDAARKLFAEVGDELAALIIEPIAGNMNCILPRDGYLKALRELCTKHGALLIFDEVMTGFRVALGGAQQIYGITPDLTTFGKIIGGGMPVGAYGGRREIMQQISPAGPVYQAGTLSGNPVAMAAGLAMLELIQTPGFYDELDRRTRLLTDTLTAAAAEAGVAITTNRVCGMFGLFFLPEKRPSSGPADHLLPAQRGEGKSERPGAASFSRVESYAQATACDVPRFNRFFHGMLERGVYLAPSAFEAGFVSIAHTEEIIAATLTAAREAFKEAATVR
;
A
#
# COMPACT_ATOMS: atom_id res chain seq x y z
N MET A 1 0.91 10.95 -34.63
CA MET A 1 0.55 10.90 -33.21
C MET A 1 1.80 10.62 -32.43
N THR A 2 2.00 11.21 -31.25
CA THR A 2 3.18 10.96 -30.42
C THR A 2 3.06 9.56 -29.81
N THR A 3 4.12 8.75 -29.91
CA THR A 3 4.13 7.38 -29.38
C THR A 3 4.47 7.33 -27.89
N ASN A 4 4.21 6.19 -27.23
CA ASN A 4 4.64 5.95 -25.84
C ASN A 4 6.17 6.09 -25.73
N HIS A 5 6.91 5.52 -26.66
CA HIS A 5 8.37 5.64 -26.71
C HIS A 5 8.86 7.10 -26.81
N GLU A 6 8.33 7.89 -27.74
CA GLU A 6 8.69 9.30 -27.90
C GLU A 6 8.42 10.12 -26.64
N LEU A 7 7.27 9.86 -25.97
CA LEU A 7 6.95 10.51 -24.69
C LEU A 7 7.91 10.09 -23.60
N PHE A 8 8.28 8.82 -23.53
CA PHE A 8 9.22 8.34 -22.53
C PHE A 8 10.60 8.94 -22.70
N GLN A 9 11.13 9.05 -23.94
CA GLN A 9 12.40 9.72 -24.21
C GLN A 9 12.38 11.21 -23.82
N ARG A 10 11.29 11.90 -24.11
CA ARG A 10 11.08 13.30 -23.68
C ARG A 10 10.97 13.41 -22.14
N ALA A 11 10.33 12.47 -21.50
CA ALA A 11 10.20 12.41 -20.05
C ALA A 11 11.56 12.17 -19.38
N LEU A 12 12.37 11.24 -19.89
CA LEU A 12 13.73 10.96 -19.40
C LEU A 12 14.63 12.21 -19.47
N ALA A 13 14.44 13.06 -20.47
CA ALA A 13 15.21 14.31 -20.62
C ALA A 13 14.81 15.38 -19.57
N ARG A 14 13.69 15.25 -18.85
CA ARG A 14 13.16 16.30 -17.97
C ARG A 14 12.75 15.84 -16.58
N MET A 15 12.55 14.55 -16.38
CA MET A 15 12.13 13.97 -15.11
C MET A 15 13.06 12.82 -14.72
N PRO A 16 13.45 12.68 -13.45
CA PRO A 16 14.27 11.56 -13.00
C PRO A 16 13.61 10.20 -13.32
N GLY A 17 14.28 9.40 -14.17
CA GLY A 17 13.72 8.12 -14.64
C GLY A 17 12.45 8.23 -15.49
N GLY A 18 12.13 9.43 -16.01
CA GLY A 18 10.96 9.68 -16.85
C GLY A 18 9.62 9.71 -16.11
N VAL A 19 9.60 9.71 -14.78
CA VAL A 19 8.38 9.56 -13.95
C VAL A 19 8.41 10.43 -12.70
N ASN A 20 7.22 10.71 -12.14
CA ASN A 20 7.06 11.42 -10.87
C ASN A 20 6.89 10.46 -9.66
N SER A 21 6.93 9.14 -9.88
CA SER A 21 6.97 8.12 -8.83
C SER A 21 7.70 6.87 -9.34
N PRO A 22 8.67 6.31 -8.58
CA PRO A 22 9.64 5.33 -9.08
C PRO A 22 9.04 4.08 -9.70
N VAL A 23 7.98 3.52 -9.11
CA VAL A 23 7.37 2.27 -9.57
C VAL A 23 6.75 2.38 -10.96
N ARG A 24 6.37 3.59 -11.40
CA ARG A 24 5.79 3.86 -12.74
C ARG A 24 6.79 3.67 -13.87
N ALA A 25 8.10 3.62 -13.58
CA ALA A 25 9.15 3.49 -14.59
C ALA A 25 9.35 2.05 -15.11
N PHE A 26 8.57 1.06 -14.68
CA PHE A 26 8.68 -0.36 -15.05
C PHE A 26 10.04 -1.00 -14.73
N LYS A 27 10.87 -0.34 -13.92
CA LYS A 27 12.22 -0.81 -13.61
C LYS A 27 12.26 -2.23 -13.03
N SER A 28 11.25 -2.61 -12.25
CA SER A 28 11.18 -3.93 -11.60
C SER A 28 10.78 -5.06 -12.55
N VAL A 29 10.05 -4.74 -13.62
CA VAL A 29 9.56 -5.73 -14.59
C VAL A 29 10.29 -5.64 -15.93
N GLY A 30 11.01 -4.55 -16.18
CA GLY A 30 11.67 -4.26 -17.45
C GLY A 30 10.73 -3.65 -18.51
N GLY A 31 11.29 -3.23 -19.63
CA GLY A 31 10.55 -2.56 -20.69
C GLY A 31 10.34 -1.07 -20.41
N GLU A 32 9.47 -0.44 -21.19
CA GLU A 32 9.11 0.98 -21.10
C GLU A 32 7.66 1.15 -20.65
N PRO A 33 7.33 2.15 -19.81
CA PRO A 33 5.97 2.43 -19.42
C PRO A 33 5.15 3.02 -20.58
N PHE A 34 3.86 2.74 -20.62
CA PHE A 34 2.94 3.46 -21.49
C PHE A 34 2.45 4.75 -20.84
N PHE A 35 2.00 5.71 -21.66
CA PHE A 35 1.45 6.97 -21.21
C PHE A 35 -0.06 6.99 -21.38
N THR A 36 -0.78 7.12 -20.27
CA THR A 36 -2.24 7.14 -20.26
C THR A 36 -2.77 8.47 -20.79
N ALA A 37 -3.61 8.41 -21.82
CA ALA A 37 -4.31 9.57 -22.38
C ALA A 37 -5.67 9.81 -21.70
N ARG A 38 -6.38 8.73 -21.31
CA ARG A 38 -7.67 8.82 -20.61
C ARG A 38 -7.96 7.54 -19.83
N ALA A 39 -8.89 7.65 -18.88
CA ALA A 39 -9.35 6.52 -18.09
C ALA A 39 -10.86 6.63 -17.87
N ASP A 40 -11.56 5.48 -17.86
CA ASP A 40 -13.00 5.41 -17.60
C ASP A 40 -13.39 4.02 -17.09
N GLY A 41 -14.22 3.94 -16.07
CA GLY A 41 -14.62 2.68 -15.44
C GLY A 41 -13.42 1.84 -15.00
N ALA A 42 -13.30 0.62 -15.49
CA ALA A 42 -12.19 -0.29 -15.22
C ALA A 42 -11.03 -0.18 -16.24
N TYR A 43 -11.03 0.85 -17.11
CA TYR A 43 -10.12 0.90 -18.24
C TYR A 43 -9.21 2.14 -18.24
N LEU A 44 -7.99 1.93 -18.76
CA LEU A 44 -7.06 2.97 -19.21
C LEU A 44 -6.93 2.88 -20.76
N TRP A 45 -6.66 4.02 -21.38
CA TRP A 45 -6.23 4.08 -22.80
C TRP A 45 -4.94 4.86 -22.87
N ASP A 46 -3.95 4.30 -23.53
CA ASP A 46 -2.70 5.00 -23.79
C ASP A 46 -2.81 6.00 -24.96
N VAL A 47 -1.73 6.72 -25.19
CA VAL A 47 -1.66 7.74 -26.26
C VAL A 47 -1.70 7.16 -27.66
N GLU A 48 -1.49 5.86 -27.83
CA GLU A 48 -1.58 5.12 -29.09
C GLU A 48 -2.96 4.48 -29.30
N GLY A 49 -3.87 4.67 -28.31
CA GLY A 49 -5.25 4.20 -28.35
C GLY A 49 -5.44 2.75 -27.87
N LYS A 50 -4.39 2.09 -27.40
CA LYS A 50 -4.50 0.75 -26.80
C LYS A 50 -5.21 0.84 -25.46
N ARG A 51 -6.19 -0.05 -25.25
CA ARG A 51 -6.98 -0.15 -24.03
C ARG A 51 -6.44 -1.23 -23.11
N TYR A 52 -6.45 -0.94 -21.79
CA TYR A 52 -6.06 -1.87 -20.75
C TYR A 52 -7.14 -1.97 -19.67
N ILE A 53 -7.45 -3.19 -19.20
CA ILE A 53 -8.18 -3.42 -17.95
C ILE A 53 -7.20 -3.11 -16.82
N ASP A 54 -7.56 -2.20 -15.92
CA ASP A 54 -6.65 -1.64 -14.90
C ASP A 54 -6.89 -2.22 -13.51
N TYR A 55 -5.97 -3.04 -13.03
CA TYR A 55 -5.95 -3.55 -11.65
C TYR A 55 -5.00 -2.77 -10.72
N VAL A 56 -4.47 -1.63 -11.16
CA VAL A 56 -3.69 -0.71 -10.32
C VAL A 56 -4.59 0.34 -9.68
N GLY A 57 -5.62 0.81 -10.40
CA GLY A 57 -6.62 1.75 -9.90
C GLY A 57 -6.01 2.99 -9.25
N SER A 58 -4.99 3.59 -9.90
CA SER A 58 -4.18 4.71 -9.37
C SER A 58 -3.53 4.39 -8.01
N TRP A 59 -3.16 3.14 -7.75
CA TRP A 59 -2.60 2.64 -6.48
C TRP A 59 -3.63 2.63 -5.34
N GLY A 60 -4.89 2.36 -5.68
CA GLY A 60 -5.96 2.13 -4.72
C GLY A 60 -7.10 3.14 -4.64
N PRO A 61 -6.98 4.44 -4.98
CA PRO A 61 -8.08 5.39 -4.84
C PRO A 61 -9.31 5.08 -5.71
N MET A 62 -9.16 4.43 -6.86
CA MET A 62 -10.25 4.24 -7.83
C MET A 62 -11.15 3.05 -7.47
N ILE A 63 -11.69 3.01 -6.25
CA ILE A 63 -12.56 1.92 -5.77
C ILE A 63 -13.90 1.86 -6.55
N ALA A 64 -14.41 3.00 -7.02
CA ALA A 64 -15.59 3.08 -7.87
C ALA A 64 -15.30 2.97 -9.37
N GLY A 65 -14.02 2.81 -9.76
CA GLY A 65 -13.53 2.92 -11.12
C GLY A 65 -13.10 4.35 -11.46
N HIS A 66 -12.46 4.48 -12.62
CA HIS A 66 -12.02 5.78 -13.13
C HIS A 66 -13.20 6.65 -13.57
N ASN A 67 -13.04 7.97 -13.45
CA ASN A 67 -13.95 8.98 -14.01
C ASN A 67 -15.43 8.74 -13.63
N HIS A 68 -15.71 8.27 -12.43
CA HIS A 68 -17.06 7.96 -11.99
C HIS A 68 -17.96 9.21 -12.10
N PRO A 69 -19.15 9.15 -12.77
CA PRO A 69 -19.97 10.32 -13.06
C PRO A 69 -20.35 11.15 -11.84
N HIS A 70 -20.66 10.51 -10.71
CA HIS A 70 -21.02 11.18 -9.44
C HIS A 70 -19.84 12.00 -8.89
N VAL A 71 -18.63 11.44 -8.86
CA VAL A 71 -17.42 12.13 -8.39
C VAL A 71 -17.06 13.28 -9.33
N ARG A 72 -17.10 13.03 -10.65
CA ARG A 72 -16.84 14.05 -11.66
C ARG A 72 -17.80 15.23 -11.54
N ALA A 73 -19.10 14.98 -11.43
CA ALA A 73 -20.09 16.04 -11.27
C ALA A 73 -19.90 16.86 -10.00
N ALA A 74 -19.43 16.25 -8.89
CA ALA A 74 -19.10 16.99 -7.67
C ALA A 74 -17.88 17.92 -7.88
N VAL A 75 -16.85 17.44 -8.58
CA VAL A 75 -15.68 18.24 -8.96
C VAL A 75 -16.10 19.39 -9.89
N GLU A 76 -16.87 19.12 -10.94
CA GLU A 76 -17.37 20.12 -11.91
C GLU A 76 -18.17 21.24 -11.22
N ARG A 77 -18.95 20.93 -10.19
CA ARG A 77 -19.64 21.96 -9.38
C ARG A 77 -18.64 22.76 -8.54
N ALA A 78 -17.73 22.08 -7.84
CA ALA A 78 -16.80 22.75 -6.94
C ALA A 78 -15.86 23.74 -7.64
N ILE A 79 -15.41 23.44 -8.85
CA ILE A 79 -14.51 24.34 -9.61
C ILE A 79 -15.20 25.64 -10.05
N GLN A 80 -16.54 25.68 -10.12
CA GLN A 80 -17.27 26.92 -10.45
C GLN A 80 -17.16 27.96 -9.35
N ASP A 81 -17.00 27.52 -8.07
CA ASP A 81 -16.86 28.39 -6.93
C ASP A 81 -15.41 28.80 -6.65
N GLY A 82 -14.44 28.16 -7.33
CA GLY A 82 -13.00 28.43 -7.22
C GLY A 82 -12.17 27.21 -6.89
N LEU A 83 -10.86 27.29 -7.20
CA LEU A 83 -9.94 26.17 -7.04
C LEU A 83 -9.28 26.08 -5.66
N SER A 84 -9.15 27.23 -4.97
CA SER A 84 -8.50 27.32 -3.66
C SER A 84 -8.82 28.66 -3.01
N PHE A 85 -9.04 28.67 -1.71
CA PHE A 85 -9.49 29.90 -1.02
C PHE A 85 -8.47 30.49 -0.04
N GLY A 86 -7.56 29.67 0.50
CA GLY A 86 -6.64 30.10 1.58
C GLY A 86 -7.36 30.41 2.91
N THR A 87 -8.63 30.03 3.02
CA THR A 87 -9.50 30.14 4.20
C THR A 87 -10.24 28.82 4.38
N PRO A 88 -10.75 28.50 5.60
CA PRO A 88 -11.61 27.34 5.80
C PRO A 88 -12.85 27.38 4.91
N CYS A 89 -13.31 26.21 4.47
CA CYS A 89 -14.55 26.10 3.69
C CYS A 89 -15.50 25.05 4.30
N PRO A 90 -16.82 25.12 4.02
CA PRO A 90 -17.82 24.20 4.59
C PRO A 90 -17.51 22.72 4.30
N ALA A 91 -16.95 22.40 3.13
CA ALA A 91 -16.64 21.03 2.73
C ALA A 91 -15.58 20.38 3.64
N GLU A 92 -14.67 21.15 4.24
CA GLU A 92 -13.70 20.65 5.22
C GLU A 92 -14.39 20.15 6.49
N VAL A 93 -15.38 20.90 6.97
CA VAL A 93 -16.17 20.53 8.15
C VAL A 93 -16.95 19.25 7.87
N THR A 94 -17.67 19.21 6.74
CA THR A 94 -18.42 18.01 6.31
C THR A 94 -17.52 16.79 6.15
N MET A 95 -16.31 16.95 5.61
CA MET A 95 -15.33 15.86 5.47
C MET A 95 -14.89 15.34 6.84
N ALA A 96 -14.56 16.23 7.77
CA ALA A 96 -14.16 15.87 9.12
C ALA A 96 -15.27 15.11 9.88
N GLU A 97 -16.50 15.60 9.80
CA GLU A 97 -17.68 14.94 10.39
C GLU A 97 -17.95 13.58 9.76
N THR A 98 -17.81 13.48 8.43
CA THR A 98 -18.00 12.21 7.70
C THR A 98 -16.97 11.18 8.12
N ILE A 99 -15.69 11.54 8.18
CA ILE A 99 -14.63 10.62 8.63
C ILE A 99 -14.87 10.18 10.07
N ALA A 100 -15.16 11.10 10.98
CA ALA A 100 -15.43 10.80 12.39
C ALA A 100 -16.66 9.89 12.57
N LYS A 101 -17.70 10.05 11.75
CA LYS A 101 -18.88 9.19 11.76
C LYS A 101 -18.59 7.78 11.28
N LEU A 102 -17.75 7.63 10.25
CA LEU A 102 -17.48 6.35 9.59
C LEU A 102 -16.38 5.55 10.28
N VAL A 103 -15.46 6.21 10.98
CA VAL A 103 -14.30 5.59 11.64
C VAL A 103 -14.31 5.90 13.14
N PRO A 104 -14.78 4.98 13.98
CA PRO A 104 -15.04 5.24 15.41
C PRO A 104 -13.82 5.60 16.26
N SER A 105 -12.59 5.32 15.80
CA SER A 105 -11.35 5.75 16.48
C SER A 105 -11.03 7.24 16.30
N ILE A 106 -11.79 7.95 15.47
CA ILE A 106 -11.51 9.34 15.09
C ILE A 106 -12.46 10.29 15.81
N ASP A 107 -11.98 10.94 16.86
CA ASP A 107 -12.67 12.07 17.49
C ASP A 107 -12.40 13.38 16.76
N VAL A 108 -11.15 13.55 16.27
CA VAL A 108 -10.66 14.75 15.57
C VAL A 108 -9.75 14.33 14.42
N VAL A 109 -9.88 15.03 13.29
CA VAL A 109 -9.08 14.78 12.08
C VAL A 109 -8.48 16.08 11.55
N ARG A 110 -7.29 15.97 10.95
CA ARG A 110 -6.61 17.05 10.23
C ARG A 110 -6.34 16.62 8.80
N MET A 111 -6.79 17.42 7.84
CA MET A 111 -6.52 17.20 6.42
C MET A 111 -5.12 17.66 6.04
N VAL A 112 -4.50 16.91 5.13
CA VAL A 112 -3.22 17.19 4.47
C VAL A 112 -3.31 16.81 2.99
N ASN A 113 -2.21 16.90 2.21
CA ASN A 113 -2.27 16.69 0.76
C ASN A 113 -1.79 15.31 0.30
N SER A 114 -1.22 14.52 1.17
CA SER A 114 -0.70 13.18 0.83
C SER A 114 -0.64 12.25 2.03
N GLY A 115 -0.55 10.93 1.76
CA GLY A 115 -0.30 9.94 2.80
C GLY A 115 1.05 10.16 3.51
N THR A 116 2.08 10.62 2.80
CA THR A 116 3.39 10.98 3.40
C THR A 116 3.24 12.10 4.42
N GLU A 117 2.50 13.15 4.10
CA GLU A 117 2.24 14.24 5.06
C GLU A 117 1.45 13.76 6.27
N ALA A 118 0.49 12.86 6.05
CA ALA A 118 -0.33 12.28 7.12
C ALA A 118 0.54 11.47 8.11
N THR A 119 1.34 10.54 7.61
CA THR A 119 2.19 9.67 8.43
C THR A 119 3.33 10.43 9.11
N MET A 120 3.98 11.36 8.38
CA MET A 120 4.99 12.27 8.93
C MET A 120 4.43 13.10 10.08
N SER A 121 3.22 13.63 9.94
CA SER A 121 2.57 14.45 10.96
C SER A 121 2.13 13.60 12.14
N ALA A 122 1.62 12.39 11.91
CA ALA A 122 1.22 11.47 12.96
C ALA A 122 2.39 11.07 13.87
N ILE A 123 3.57 10.75 13.32
CA ILE A 123 4.75 10.44 14.17
C ILE A 123 5.30 11.68 14.88
N ARG A 124 5.26 12.87 14.25
CA ARG A 124 5.64 14.11 14.92
C ARG A 124 4.71 14.38 16.10
N LEU A 125 3.41 14.19 15.90
CA LEU A 125 2.41 14.33 16.94
C LEU A 125 2.64 13.32 18.07
N ALA A 126 2.89 12.06 17.75
CA ALA A 126 3.18 11.02 18.73
C ALA A 126 4.39 11.36 19.59
N ARG A 127 5.48 11.84 18.97
CA ARG A 127 6.68 12.32 19.68
C ARG A 127 6.36 13.51 20.59
N GLY A 128 5.60 14.49 20.08
CA GLY A 128 5.21 15.68 20.85
C GLY A 128 4.32 15.35 22.04
N TYR A 129 3.37 14.43 21.88
CA TYR A 129 2.45 14.00 22.93
C TYR A 129 3.14 13.17 24.02
N THR A 130 3.97 12.21 23.62
CA THR A 130 4.63 11.29 24.58
C THR A 130 5.92 11.85 25.18
N GLY A 131 6.53 12.88 24.58
CA GLY A 131 7.87 13.35 24.92
C GLY A 131 9.00 12.38 24.56
N ARG A 132 8.69 11.31 23.84
CA ARG A 132 9.63 10.25 23.43
C ARG A 132 10.04 10.42 21.97
N THR A 133 11.18 9.80 21.56
CA THR A 133 11.74 10.05 20.23
C THR A 133 11.72 8.84 19.30
N ARG A 134 11.82 7.63 19.85
CA ARG A 134 11.90 6.38 19.07
C ARG A 134 10.54 5.96 18.52
N ILE A 135 10.54 5.38 17.34
CA ILE A 135 9.35 4.76 16.73
C ILE A 135 9.68 3.35 16.24
N VAL A 136 8.65 2.54 16.10
CA VAL A 136 8.71 1.21 15.48
C VAL A 136 7.92 1.21 14.18
N LYS A 137 8.48 0.61 13.13
CA LYS A 137 7.80 0.25 11.88
C LYS A 137 8.08 -1.21 11.52
N PHE A 138 7.48 -1.71 10.44
CA PHE A 138 7.66 -3.10 10.01
C PHE A 138 8.37 -3.20 8.65
N GLU A 139 9.17 -4.26 8.47
CA GLU A 139 9.79 -4.60 7.18
C GLU A 139 8.72 -4.75 6.10
N GLY A 140 9.02 -4.26 4.91
CA GLY A 140 8.11 -4.32 3.77
C GLY A 140 6.95 -3.32 3.82
N CYS A 141 6.63 -2.71 4.99
CA CYS A 141 5.63 -1.64 5.09
C CYS A 141 6.20 -0.30 4.60
N TYR A 142 5.36 0.44 3.87
CA TYR A 142 5.69 1.78 3.37
C TYR A 142 4.75 2.83 3.96
N HIS A 143 5.36 3.86 4.55
CA HIS A 143 4.64 4.95 5.23
C HIS A 143 4.96 6.33 4.64
N GLY A 144 5.20 6.38 3.33
CA GLY A 144 5.65 7.60 2.66
C GLY A 144 7.17 7.79 2.72
N HIS A 145 7.63 8.93 2.23
CA HIS A 145 9.06 9.21 2.02
C HIS A 145 9.64 10.27 2.98
N ALA A 146 9.03 10.44 4.14
CA ALA A 146 9.66 11.21 5.22
C ALA A 146 10.91 10.45 5.74
N ASP A 147 11.97 11.18 6.10
CA ASP A 147 13.27 10.62 6.47
C ASP A 147 13.17 9.51 7.55
N ALA A 148 12.27 9.67 8.51
CA ALA A 148 12.04 8.69 9.57
C ALA A 148 11.55 7.33 9.05
N PHE A 149 10.99 7.26 7.82
CA PHE A 149 10.47 6.02 7.24
C PHE A 149 11.40 5.40 6.20
N LEU A 150 12.38 6.15 5.69
CA LEU A 150 13.38 5.67 4.75
C LEU A 150 14.52 4.94 5.48
N VAL A 151 14.14 3.94 6.25
CA VAL A 151 15.00 3.15 7.10
C VAL A 151 14.76 1.67 6.84
N LYS A 152 15.84 0.92 6.63
CA LYS A 152 15.83 -0.53 6.52
C LYS A 152 16.56 -1.13 7.74
N ALA A 153 15.96 -2.09 8.42
CA ALA A 153 16.64 -2.90 9.40
C ALA A 153 17.60 -3.88 8.73
N GLY A 154 18.75 -4.08 9.32
CA GLY A 154 19.55 -5.28 9.06
C GLY A 154 18.87 -6.53 9.64
N SER A 155 19.42 -7.71 9.34
CA SER A 155 18.93 -9.01 9.81
C SER A 155 19.11 -9.17 11.33
N GLY A 156 18.16 -8.65 12.10
CA GLY A 156 18.16 -8.79 13.56
C GLY A 156 17.19 -7.83 14.23
N ALA A 157 16.31 -8.34 15.09
CA ALA A 157 15.21 -7.62 15.74
C ALA A 157 15.63 -6.43 16.63
N LEU A 158 16.91 -6.13 16.76
CA LEU A 158 17.47 -5.08 17.60
C LEU A 158 18.48 -4.19 16.87
N THR A 159 18.52 -4.25 15.54
CA THR A 159 19.47 -3.44 14.78
C THR A 159 18.90 -2.04 14.58
N PHE A 160 19.64 -1.04 15.02
CA PHE A 160 19.37 0.35 14.67
C PHE A 160 19.29 0.51 13.16
N GLY A 161 18.28 1.24 12.70
CA GLY A 161 17.97 1.36 11.29
C GLY A 161 19.14 1.85 10.45
N THR A 162 19.36 1.20 9.32
CA THR A 162 20.27 1.70 8.30
C THR A 162 19.46 2.50 7.30
N PRO A 163 19.87 3.74 6.92
CA PRO A 163 19.19 4.50 5.89
C PRO A 163 19.08 3.70 4.59
N THR A 164 17.88 3.65 3.99
CA THR A 164 17.68 3.04 2.66
C THR A 164 17.88 4.04 1.53
N SER A 165 17.94 5.32 1.87
CA SER A 165 18.15 6.40 0.90
C SER A 165 19.36 7.23 1.29
N PRO A 166 20.28 7.52 0.35
CA PRO A 166 21.25 8.57 0.52
C PRO A 166 20.55 9.89 0.86
N GLY A 167 21.15 10.67 1.76
CA GLY A 167 20.58 11.94 2.23
C GLY A 167 19.83 11.86 3.54
N VAL A 168 19.45 10.65 4.01
CA VAL A 168 18.88 10.47 5.34
C VAL A 168 20.00 10.44 6.39
N PRO A 169 20.04 11.39 7.35
CA PRO A 169 21.03 11.39 8.41
C PRO A 169 20.93 10.15 9.29
N LYS A 170 22.08 9.54 9.62
CA LYS A 170 22.11 8.36 10.51
C LYS A 170 21.42 8.62 11.85
N ALA A 171 21.59 9.81 12.40
CA ALA A 171 20.95 10.18 13.67
C ALA A 171 19.42 10.12 13.63
N LEU A 172 18.79 10.39 12.49
CA LEU A 172 17.34 10.19 12.32
C LEU A 172 16.99 8.73 12.10
N ALA A 173 17.79 8.01 11.31
CA ALA A 173 17.59 6.59 11.05
C ALA A 173 17.66 5.77 12.35
N ASP A 174 18.57 6.10 13.27
CA ASP A 174 18.73 5.42 14.56
C ASP A 174 17.51 5.56 15.49
N LEU A 175 16.62 6.50 15.24
CA LEU A 175 15.37 6.68 15.98
C LEU A 175 14.23 5.78 15.49
N THR A 176 14.43 5.06 14.39
CA THR A 176 13.43 4.17 13.83
C THR A 176 13.89 2.72 13.95
N LEU A 177 13.15 1.95 14.72
CA LEU A 177 13.36 0.52 14.90
C LEU A 177 12.47 -0.23 13.92
N THR A 178 12.93 -1.37 13.40
CA THR A 178 12.17 -2.15 12.44
C THR A 178 12.00 -3.59 12.94
N LEU A 179 10.78 -4.11 12.79
CA LEU A 179 10.40 -5.47 13.17
C LEU A 179 9.92 -6.25 11.94
N PRO A 180 10.09 -7.58 11.93
CA PRO A 180 9.42 -8.44 10.96
C PRO A 180 7.89 -8.35 11.13
N TYR A 181 7.16 -8.28 10.04
CA TYR A 181 5.69 -8.33 10.06
C TYR A 181 5.22 -9.75 10.43
N ASN A 182 4.18 -9.86 11.25
CA ASN A 182 3.63 -11.12 11.77
C ASN A 182 4.54 -11.88 12.76
N ASP A 183 5.57 -11.23 13.30
CA ASP A 183 6.43 -11.78 14.35
C ASP A 183 6.16 -11.07 15.69
N ILE A 184 5.22 -11.65 16.47
CA ILE A 184 4.85 -11.08 17.78
C ILE A 184 5.92 -11.27 18.83
N ASP A 185 6.75 -12.30 18.72
CA ASP A 185 7.80 -12.57 19.72
C ASP A 185 8.95 -11.59 19.55
N ALA A 186 9.29 -11.23 18.31
CA ALA A 186 10.22 -10.11 18.05
C ALA A 186 9.68 -8.79 18.63
N ALA A 187 8.38 -8.51 18.50
CA ALA A 187 7.76 -7.33 19.08
C ALA A 187 7.80 -7.34 20.62
N ARG A 188 7.46 -8.46 21.25
CA ARG A 188 7.52 -8.63 22.70
C ARG A 188 8.93 -8.39 23.24
N LYS A 189 9.93 -8.95 22.56
CA LYS A 189 11.34 -8.77 22.92
C LYS A 189 11.75 -7.30 22.84
N LEU A 190 11.44 -6.62 21.72
CA LEU A 190 11.77 -5.22 21.53
C LEU A 190 11.11 -4.34 22.62
N PHE A 191 9.81 -4.55 22.88
CA PHE A 191 9.10 -3.78 23.91
C PHE A 191 9.62 -4.04 25.32
N ALA A 192 10.10 -5.24 25.62
CA ALA A 192 10.74 -5.54 26.91
C ALA A 192 12.05 -4.77 27.11
N GLU A 193 12.77 -4.47 26.03
CA GLU A 193 14.08 -3.79 26.08
C GLU A 193 13.95 -2.27 26.03
N VAL A 194 13.08 -1.72 25.16
CA VAL A 194 13.02 -0.28 24.90
C VAL A 194 11.58 0.29 24.85
N GLY A 195 10.57 -0.49 25.27
CA GLY A 195 9.16 -0.10 25.14
C GLY A 195 8.83 1.26 25.75
N ASP A 196 9.46 1.60 26.89
CA ASP A 196 9.25 2.86 27.59
C ASP A 196 9.91 4.07 26.93
N GLU A 197 10.75 3.86 25.91
CA GLU A 197 11.36 4.90 25.08
C GLU A 197 10.59 5.15 23.78
N LEU A 198 9.61 4.30 23.46
CA LEU A 198 8.87 4.36 22.21
C LEU A 198 7.78 5.42 22.26
N ALA A 199 7.81 6.36 21.30
CA ALA A 199 6.72 7.30 21.07
C ALA A 199 5.54 6.62 20.41
N ALA A 200 5.80 5.77 19.40
CA ALA A 200 4.76 5.09 18.64
C ALA A 200 5.27 3.81 17.96
N LEU A 201 4.32 2.94 17.67
CA LEU A 201 4.42 1.87 16.69
C LEU A 201 3.47 2.20 15.54
N ILE A 202 3.99 2.28 14.30
CA ILE A 202 3.19 2.48 13.09
C ILE A 202 3.16 1.19 12.27
N ILE A 203 1.98 0.82 11.79
CA ILE A 203 1.77 -0.41 11.00
C ILE A 203 0.71 -0.21 9.92
N GLU A 204 0.93 -0.78 8.73
CA GLU A 204 -0.15 -1.10 7.81
C GLU A 204 -0.91 -2.29 8.40
N PRO A 205 -2.18 -2.16 8.84
CA PRO A 205 -2.90 -3.29 9.47
C PRO A 205 -3.11 -4.46 8.51
N ILE A 206 -3.12 -4.19 7.22
CA ILE A 206 -2.95 -5.13 6.12
C ILE A 206 -1.88 -4.54 5.24
N ALA A 207 -0.75 -5.21 5.12
CA ALA A 207 0.37 -4.67 4.36
C ALA A 207 0.11 -4.77 2.86
N GLY A 208 0.13 -3.63 2.17
CA GLY A 208 -0.12 -3.52 0.73
C GLY A 208 1.13 -3.17 -0.09
N ASN A 209 2.24 -2.84 0.57
CA ASN A 209 3.50 -2.45 -0.07
C ASN A 209 4.56 -3.58 -0.10
N MET A 210 4.19 -4.77 0.36
CA MET A 210 4.93 -6.01 0.14
C MET A 210 4.01 -7.08 -0.49
N ASN A 211 3.23 -6.65 -1.49
CA ASN A 211 2.05 -7.31 -2.02
C ASN A 211 0.88 -7.26 -0.98
N CYS A 212 -0.10 -8.15 -0.98
CA CYS A 212 -1.18 -8.14 0.01
C CYS A 212 -0.89 -9.16 1.12
N ILE A 213 -0.37 -8.73 2.27
CA ILE A 213 -0.10 -9.61 3.41
C ILE A 213 -1.04 -9.28 4.56
N LEU A 214 -1.79 -10.30 4.99
CA LEU A 214 -2.75 -10.18 6.08
C LEU A 214 -2.05 -10.39 7.44
N PRO A 215 -2.49 -9.72 8.51
CA PRO A 215 -2.01 -10.02 9.85
C PRO A 215 -2.50 -11.40 10.28
N ARG A 216 -1.66 -12.13 11.02
CA ARG A 216 -2.05 -13.38 11.68
C ARG A 216 -3.07 -13.11 12.78
N ASP A 217 -3.88 -14.12 13.09
CA ASP A 217 -4.87 -14.03 14.15
C ASP A 217 -4.22 -13.60 15.48
N GLY A 218 -4.82 -12.61 16.13
CA GLY A 218 -4.35 -12.06 17.39
C GLY A 218 -3.12 -11.11 17.29
N TYR A 219 -2.46 -11.01 16.14
CA TYR A 219 -1.24 -10.20 15.98
C TYR A 219 -1.48 -8.70 16.29
N LEU A 220 -2.46 -8.08 15.64
CA LEU A 220 -2.77 -6.67 15.87
C LEU A 220 -3.25 -6.41 17.31
N LYS A 221 -4.00 -7.36 17.90
CA LYS A 221 -4.43 -7.28 19.31
C LYS A 221 -3.23 -7.27 20.25
N ALA A 222 -2.27 -8.16 20.03
CA ALA A 222 -1.06 -8.21 20.85
C ALA A 222 -0.20 -6.93 20.72
N LEU A 223 -0.10 -6.34 19.51
CA LEU A 223 0.58 -5.05 19.32
C LEU A 223 -0.15 -3.92 20.07
N ARG A 224 -1.49 -3.89 20.04
CA ARG A 224 -2.29 -2.93 20.83
C ARG A 224 -2.00 -3.05 22.32
N GLU A 225 -1.99 -4.28 22.83
CA GLU A 225 -1.70 -4.56 24.25
C GLU A 225 -0.30 -4.11 24.66
N LEU A 226 0.73 -4.38 23.83
CA LEU A 226 2.09 -3.92 24.06
C LEU A 226 2.17 -2.39 24.09
N CYS A 227 1.59 -1.70 23.11
CA CYS A 227 1.56 -0.25 23.07
C CYS A 227 0.88 0.33 24.32
N THR A 228 -0.26 -0.22 24.74
CA THR A 228 -1.00 0.22 25.92
C THR A 228 -0.17 0.04 27.20
N LYS A 229 0.47 -1.12 27.35
CA LYS A 229 1.29 -1.45 28.53
C LYS A 229 2.47 -0.48 28.70
N HIS A 230 3.11 -0.07 27.62
CA HIS A 230 4.31 0.77 27.63
C HIS A 230 4.02 2.26 27.36
N GLY A 231 2.74 2.63 27.18
CA GLY A 231 2.35 4.02 26.90
C GLY A 231 2.86 4.55 25.56
N ALA A 232 3.19 3.67 24.61
CA ALA A 232 3.48 4.01 23.24
C ALA A 232 2.17 4.15 22.45
N LEU A 233 2.11 5.06 21.46
CA LEU A 233 0.92 5.20 20.63
C LEU A 233 0.90 4.14 19.52
N LEU A 234 -0.23 3.48 19.30
CA LEU A 234 -0.48 2.65 18.13
C LEU A 234 -1.03 3.52 17.00
N ILE A 235 -0.32 3.56 15.88
CA ILE A 235 -0.72 4.27 14.67
C ILE A 235 -1.06 3.23 13.59
N PHE A 236 -2.32 3.21 13.14
CA PHE A 236 -2.70 2.46 11.94
C PHE A 236 -2.49 3.34 10.70
N ASP A 237 -1.61 2.89 9.82
CA ASP A 237 -1.50 3.45 8.49
C ASP A 237 -2.57 2.83 7.60
N GLU A 238 -3.70 3.50 7.53
CA GLU A 238 -4.84 3.14 6.68
C GLU A 238 -4.89 3.97 5.39
N VAL A 239 -3.77 4.50 4.95
CA VAL A 239 -3.69 5.22 3.65
C VAL A 239 -4.13 4.32 2.49
N MET A 240 -3.88 3.02 2.58
CA MET A 240 -4.31 2.05 1.57
C MET A 240 -5.61 1.34 1.96
N THR A 241 -5.75 0.92 3.20
CA THR A 241 -6.85 0.07 3.68
C THR A 241 -8.08 0.85 4.13
N GLY A 242 -7.91 2.10 4.56
CA GLY A 242 -9.01 2.96 4.99
C GLY A 242 -10.04 3.14 3.87
N PHE A 243 -11.31 2.87 4.20
CA PHE A 243 -12.43 2.90 3.25
C PHE A 243 -12.32 1.94 2.05
N ARG A 244 -11.23 1.16 1.96
CA ARG A 244 -11.03 0.19 0.88
C ARG A 244 -11.48 -1.22 1.25
N VAL A 245 -11.08 -1.68 2.42
CA VAL A 245 -11.33 -3.08 2.84
C VAL A 245 -12.64 -3.22 3.61
N ALA A 246 -13.11 -2.15 4.20
CA ALA A 246 -14.42 -1.98 4.82
C ALA A 246 -14.69 -0.48 4.95
N LEU A 247 -15.93 -0.10 5.27
CA LEU A 247 -16.33 1.29 5.45
C LEU A 247 -15.55 1.99 6.57
N GLY A 248 -15.29 1.30 7.68
CA GLY A 248 -14.44 1.78 8.78
C GLY A 248 -12.98 1.31 8.70
N GLY A 249 -12.51 0.85 7.52
CA GLY A 249 -11.15 0.39 7.31
C GLY A 249 -10.81 -0.95 7.94
N ALA A 250 -9.52 -1.28 8.01
CA ALA A 250 -9.04 -2.53 8.61
C ALA A 250 -9.30 -2.59 10.13
N GLN A 251 -9.31 -1.45 10.82
CA GLN A 251 -9.64 -1.39 12.25
C GLN A 251 -11.04 -1.93 12.53
N GLN A 252 -12.00 -1.74 11.64
CA GLN A 252 -13.34 -2.33 11.75
C GLN A 252 -13.29 -3.85 11.61
N ILE A 253 -12.53 -4.36 10.63
CA ILE A 253 -12.42 -5.81 10.37
C ILE A 253 -11.83 -6.56 11.57
N TYR A 254 -10.75 -5.99 12.15
CA TYR A 254 -10.00 -6.66 13.23
C TYR A 254 -10.46 -6.27 14.62
N GLY A 255 -11.41 -5.32 14.77
CA GLY A 255 -11.91 -4.86 16.07
C GLY A 255 -10.81 -4.19 16.92
N ILE A 256 -9.86 -3.51 16.31
CA ILE A 256 -8.76 -2.84 16.99
C ILE A 256 -8.92 -1.32 16.87
N THR A 257 -8.84 -0.62 17.99
CA THR A 257 -8.88 0.85 18.04
C THR A 257 -7.46 1.38 18.22
N PRO A 258 -6.85 1.97 17.17
CA PRO A 258 -5.56 2.66 17.29
C PRO A 258 -5.71 3.99 18.03
N ASP A 259 -4.60 4.58 18.48
CA ASP A 259 -4.58 5.92 19.07
C ASP A 259 -4.63 7.01 17.99
N LEU A 260 -3.99 6.73 16.84
CA LEU A 260 -3.99 7.56 15.65
C LEU A 260 -4.19 6.70 14.40
N THR A 261 -4.83 7.27 13.39
CA THR A 261 -4.99 6.66 12.07
C THR A 261 -4.59 7.66 10.99
N THR A 262 -3.90 7.18 9.95
CA THR A 262 -3.60 7.98 8.75
C THR A 262 -4.42 7.50 7.57
N PHE A 263 -4.89 8.43 6.75
CA PHE A 263 -5.72 8.19 5.57
C PHE A 263 -5.14 8.87 4.34
N GLY A 264 -5.58 8.42 3.18
CA GLY A 264 -5.25 9.00 1.88
C GLY A 264 -6.06 8.31 0.78
N LYS A 265 -5.54 8.32 -0.44
CA LYS A 265 -6.10 7.56 -1.56
C LYS A 265 -7.63 7.76 -1.72
N ILE A 266 -8.47 6.87 -1.21
CA ILE A 266 -9.93 6.88 -1.39
C ILE A 266 -10.58 8.17 -0.90
N ILE A 267 -10.13 8.72 0.24
CA ILE A 267 -10.70 9.96 0.77
C ILE A 267 -10.48 11.19 -0.13
N GLY A 268 -9.65 11.04 -1.16
CA GLY A 268 -9.43 12.08 -2.17
C GLY A 268 -10.31 11.93 -3.42
N GLY A 269 -11.00 10.78 -3.60
CA GLY A 269 -11.79 10.54 -4.80
C GLY A 269 -11.01 10.62 -6.12
N GLY A 270 -9.67 10.48 -6.07
CA GLY A 270 -8.73 10.66 -7.18
C GLY A 270 -7.90 11.95 -7.11
N MET A 271 -8.25 12.87 -6.21
CA MET A 271 -7.50 14.10 -5.96
C MET A 271 -6.41 13.90 -4.89
N PRO A 272 -5.34 14.73 -4.90
CA PRO A 272 -4.28 14.66 -3.89
C PRO A 272 -4.82 15.05 -2.51
N VAL A 273 -4.96 14.06 -1.62
CA VAL A 273 -5.46 14.22 -0.26
C VAL A 273 -4.79 13.21 0.66
N GLY A 274 -4.53 13.62 1.89
CA GLY A 274 -4.28 12.78 3.04
C GLY A 274 -5.00 13.34 4.25
N ALA A 275 -5.06 12.55 5.31
CA ALA A 275 -5.55 12.99 6.61
C ALA A 275 -4.93 12.16 7.72
N TYR A 276 -4.89 12.70 8.92
CA TYR A 276 -4.58 11.94 10.13
C TYR A 276 -5.49 12.39 11.25
N GLY A 277 -5.87 11.46 12.09
CA GLY A 277 -6.80 11.73 13.16
C GLY A 277 -6.72 10.67 14.26
N GLY A 278 -7.50 10.84 15.30
CA GLY A 278 -7.55 9.93 16.44
C GLY A 278 -8.16 10.55 17.67
N ARG A 279 -7.70 10.10 18.82
CA ARG A 279 -8.16 10.54 20.14
C ARG A 279 -8.00 12.04 20.32
N ARG A 280 -9.04 12.67 20.84
CA ARG A 280 -9.11 14.14 20.99
C ARG A 280 -7.94 14.73 21.77
N GLU A 281 -7.57 14.15 22.88
CA GLU A 281 -6.48 14.65 23.74
C GLU A 281 -5.11 14.61 23.06
N ILE A 282 -4.91 13.68 22.10
CA ILE A 282 -3.70 13.62 21.30
C ILE A 282 -3.76 14.68 20.20
N MET A 283 -4.86 14.73 19.45
CA MET A 283 -5.04 15.64 18.33
C MET A 283 -5.03 17.13 18.74
N GLN A 284 -5.45 17.44 19.97
CA GLN A 284 -5.39 18.80 20.51
C GLN A 284 -3.97 19.31 20.77
N GLN A 285 -2.94 18.47 20.68
CA GLN A 285 -1.55 18.94 20.69
C GLN A 285 -1.11 19.59 19.38
N ILE A 286 -1.94 19.55 18.32
CA ILE A 286 -1.61 20.16 17.03
C ILE A 286 -1.96 21.66 17.06
N SER A 287 -1.03 22.47 16.53
CA SER A 287 -1.25 23.91 16.35
C SER A 287 -2.53 24.19 15.48
N PRO A 288 -3.35 25.18 15.84
CA PRO A 288 -3.17 26.20 16.89
C PRO A 288 -3.64 25.79 18.29
N ALA A 289 -4.24 24.61 18.47
CA ALA A 289 -4.74 24.15 19.78
C ALA A 289 -3.59 23.78 20.73
N GLY A 290 -2.49 23.26 20.20
CA GLY A 290 -1.31 22.84 20.93
C GLY A 290 0.00 23.26 20.25
N PRO A 291 1.16 22.81 20.77
CA PRO A 291 2.47 23.27 20.31
C PRO A 291 3.02 22.53 19.08
N VAL A 292 2.44 21.37 18.70
CA VAL A 292 2.96 20.55 17.59
C VAL A 292 2.56 21.17 16.26
N TYR A 293 3.53 21.64 15.49
CA TYR A 293 3.28 22.36 14.24
C TYR A 293 3.04 21.44 13.05
N GLN A 294 1.98 21.75 12.31
CA GLN A 294 1.68 21.25 10.96
C GLN A 294 0.92 22.34 10.20
N ALA A 295 1.24 22.52 8.93
CA ALA A 295 0.54 23.44 8.03
C ALA A 295 0.58 22.91 6.59
N GLY A 296 -0.38 23.33 5.77
CA GLY A 296 -0.44 22.99 4.35
C GLY A 296 -1.34 23.97 3.62
N THR A 297 -0.78 24.71 2.66
CA THR A 297 -1.51 25.75 1.88
C THR A 297 -2.76 25.20 1.19
N LEU A 298 -2.70 23.96 0.69
CA LEU A 298 -3.79 23.32 -0.05
C LEU A 298 -4.51 22.23 0.76
N SER A 299 -4.18 22.09 2.05
CA SER A 299 -4.89 21.15 2.93
C SER A 299 -6.36 21.55 3.06
N GLY A 300 -7.29 20.61 2.82
CA GLY A 300 -8.71 20.92 2.78
C GLY A 300 -9.17 21.63 1.51
N ASN A 301 -8.40 21.50 0.41
CA ASN A 301 -8.77 22.10 -0.88
C ASN A 301 -10.22 21.77 -1.26
N PRO A 302 -11.06 22.77 -1.63
CA PRO A 302 -12.50 22.57 -1.85
C PRO A 302 -12.81 21.54 -2.95
N VAL A 303 -12.03 21.50 -4.03
CA VAL A 303 -12.23 20.54 -5.13
C VAL A 303 -11.89 19.13 -4.68
N ALA A 304 -10.81 18.98 -3.90
CA ALA A 304 -10.40 17.69 -3.35
C ALA A 304 -11.41 17.19 -2.28
N MET A 305 -11.94 18.08 -1.45
CA MET A 305 -13.00 17.74 -0.48
C MET A 305 -14.28 17.30 -1.20
N ALA A 306 -14.70 18.00 -2.26
CA ALA A 306 -15.88 17.62 -3.05
C ALA A 306 -15.72 16.24 -3.70
N ALA A 307 -14.56 15.95 -4.29
CA ALA A 307 -14.26 14.63 -4.88
C ALA A 307 -14.29 13.52 -3.82
N GLY A 308 -13.64 13.75 -2.68
CA GLY A 308 -13.58 12.80 -1.56
C GLY A 308 -14.96 12.55 -0.94
N LEU A 309 -15.75 13.58 -0.67
CA LEU A 309 -17.11 13.43 -0.14
C LEU A 309 -18.00 12.63 -1.07
N ALA A 310 -17.96 12.91 -2.38
CA ALA A 310 -18.72 12.17 -3.36
C ALA A 310 -18.27 10.69 -3.43
N MET A 311 -16.98 10.40 -3.27
CA MET A 311 -16.49 9.03 -3.18
C MET A 311 -16.96 8.35 -1.89
N LEU A 312 -16.87 9.02 -0.74
CA LEU A 312 -17.35 8.48 0.53
C LEU A 312 -18.87 8.25 0.54
N GLU A 313 -19.64 9.05 -0.19
CA GLU A 313 -21.08 8.82 -0.39
C GLU A 313 -21.32 7.52 -1.19
N LEU A 314 -20.61 7.30 -2.29
CA LEU A 314 -20.75 6.10 -3.12
C LEU A 314 -20.49 4.80 -2.35
N ILE A 315 -19.40 4.75 -1.59
CA ILE A 315 -19.01 3.53 -0.87
C ILE A 315 -19.92 3.18 0.31
N GLN A 316 -20.81 4.10 0.73
CA GLN A 316 -21.84 3.85 1.74
C GLN A 316 -23.09 3.17 1.14
N THR A 317 -23.17 2.99 -0.18
CA THR A 317 -24.27 2.29 -0.80
C THR A 317 -24.39 0.85 -0.26
N PRO A 318 -25.58 0.42 0.19
CA PRO A 318 -25.76 -0.95 0.69
C PRO A 318 -25.28 -2.01 -0.31
N GLY A 319 -24.53 -3.00 0.18
CA GLY A 319 -23.98 -4.09 -0.65
C GLY A 319 -22.70 -3.73 -1.43
N PHE A 320 -22.20 -2.50 -1.34
CA PHE A 320 -21.00 -2.08 -2.08
C PHE A 320 -19.79 -2.97 -1.79
N TYR A 321 -19.49 -3.21 -0.54
CA TYR A 321 -18.33 -4.04 -0.14
C TYR A 321 -18.57 -5.53 -0.37
N ASP A 322 -19.80 -6.01 -0.24
CA ASP A 322 -20.14 -7.42 -0.53
C ASP A 322 -19.91 -7.73 -2.00
N GLU A 323 -20.35 -6.85 -2.89
CA GLU A 323 -20.14 -7.00 -4.32
C GLU A 323 -18.66 -6.87 -4.69
N LEU A 324 -17.93 -5.95 -4.05
CA LEU A 324 -16.50 -5.78 -4.28
C LEU A 324 -15.71 -7.03 -3.84
N ASP A 325 -16.03 -7.61 -2.68
CA ASP A 325 -15.40 -8.86 -2.22
C ASP A 325 -15.74 -10.03 -3.14
N ARG A 326 -17.01 -10.15 -3.57
CA ARG A 326 -17.46 -11.18 -4.51
C ARG A 326 -16.66 -11.15 -5.82
N ARG A 327 -16.46 -9.97 -6.40
CA ARG A 327 -15.68 -9.78 -7.64
C ARG A 327 -14.21 -10.10 -7.44
N THR A 328 -13.64 -9.68 -6.32
CA THR A 328 -12.25 -9.97 -6.00
C THR A 328 -12.02 -11.45 -5.80
N ARG A 329 -12.95 -12.13 -5.12
CA ARG A 329 -12.94 -13.60 -4.96
C ARG A 329 -12.98 -14.29 -6.32
N LEU A 330 -13.93 -13.92 -7.18
CA LEU A 330 -14.05 -14.49 -8.52
C LEU A 330 -12.74 -14.35 -9.30
N LEU A 331 -12.11 -13.17 -9.28
CA LEU A 331 -10.83 -12.93 -9.93
C LEU A 331 -9.72 -13.84 -9.37
N THR A 332 -9.53 -13.86 -8.06
CA THR A 332 -8.41 -14.61 -7.44
C THR A 332 -8.56 -16.12 -7.57
N ASP A 333 -9.78 -16.64 -7.37
CA ASP A 333 -10.05 -18.08 -7.46
C ASP A 333 -9.83 -18.58 -8.91
N THR A 334 -10.27 -17.80 -9.88
CA THR A 334 -10.10 -18.16 -11.29
C THR A 334 -8.68 -17.96 -11.80
N LEU A 335 -7.93 -16.95 -11.32
CA LEU A 335 -6.49 -16.82 -11.59
C LEU A 335 -5.72 -18.02 -11.04
N THR A 336 -6.05 -18.47 -9.82
CA THR A 336 -5.43 -19.64 -9.19
C THR A 336 -5.70 -20.91 -10.01
N ALA A 337 -6.92 -21.10 -10.49
CA ALA A 337 -7.28 -22.23 -11.36
C ALA A 337 -6.51 -22.19 -12.70
N ALA A 338 -6.45 -21.02 -13.36
CA ALA A 338 -5.75 -20.85 -14.62
C ALA A 338 -4.22 -21.09 -14.48
N ALA A 339 -3.63 -20.68 -13.37
CA ALA A 339 -2.21 -20.96 -13.08
C ALA A 339 -1.96 -22.46 -12.91
N ALA A 340 -2.84 -23.17 -12.17
CA ALA A 340 -2.76 -24.62 -11.97
C ALA A 340 -2.89 -25.39 -13.30
N GLU A 341 -3.82 -24.97 -14.20
CA GLU A 341 -3.96 -25.52 -15.54
C GLU A 341 -2.67 -25.37 -16.37
N ALA A 342 -1.93 -24.29 -16.18
CA ALA A 342 -0.66 -24.05 -16.86
C ALA A 342 0.56 -24.65 -16.14
N GLY A 343 0.38 -25.33 -15.00
CA GLY A 343 1.47 -25.90 -14.20
C GLY A 343 2.30 -24.85 -13.45
N VAL A 344 1.77 -23.64 -13.23
CA VAL A 344 2.42 -22.55 -12.50
C VAL A 344 1.93 -22.52 -11.05
N ALA A 345 2.85 -22.66 -10.10
CA ALA A 345 2.52 -22.61 -8.69
C ALA A 345 2.37 -21.14 -8.23
N ILE A 346 1.15 -20.76 -7.85
CA ILE A 346 0.86 -19.46 -7.24
C ILE A 346 0.08 -19.63 -5.94
N THR A 347 0.08 -18.58 -5.13
CA THR A 347 -0.91 -18.39 -4.06
C THR A 347 -1.43 -16.96 -4.09
N THR A 348 -2.64 -16.76 -3.58
CA THR A 348 -3.27 -15.46 -3.50
C THR A 348 -3.64 -15.15 -2.06
N ASN A 349 -3.44 -13.89 -1.66
CA ASN A 349 -4.10 -13.32 -0.48
C ASN A 349 -5.14 -12.30 -0.96
N ARG A 350 -6.22 -12.11 -0.22
CA ARG A 350 -7.21 -11.09 -0.54
C ARG A 350 -7.93 -10.59 0.70
N VAL A 351 -8.40 -9.38 0.62
CA VAL A 351 -9.33 -8.77 1.57
C VAL A 351 -10.17 -7.75 0.81
N CYS A 352 -11.49 -7.99 0.75
CA CYS A 352 -12.41 -7.17 -0.03
C CYS A 352 -11.85 -6.83 -1.42
N GLY A 353 -11.70 -5.54 -1.77
CA GLY A 353 -11.20 -5.06 -3.06
C GLY A 353 -9.67 -5.05 -3.25
N MET A 354 -8.90 -5.66 -2.35
CA MET A 354 -7.44 -5.81 -2.47
C MET A 354 -7.06 -7.27 -2.63
N PHE A 355 -6.05 -7.54 -3.46
CA PHE A 355 -5.51 -8.88 -3.62
C PHE A 355 -4.01 -8.87 -3.84
N GLY A 356 -3.36 -9.99 -3.49
CA GLY A 356 -1.97 -10.28 -3.78
C GLY A 356 -1.86 -11.52 -4.64
N LEU A 357 -0.95 -11.49 -5.60
CA LEU A 357 -0.62 -12.63 -6.45
C LEU A 357 0.86 -12.98 -6.25
N PHE A 358 1.14 -14.16 -5.73
CA PHE A 358 2.48 -14.61 -5.39
C PHE A 358 2.86 -15.83 -6.23
N PHE A 359 3.91 -15.72 -7.01
CA PHE A 359 4.49 -16.83 -7.76
C PHE A 359 5.43 -17.62 -6.84
N LEU A 360 5.06 -18.85 -6.52
CA LEU A 360 5.83 -19.65 -5.58
C LEU A 360 7.10 -20.21 -6.24
N PRO A 361 8.20 -20.31 -5.49
CA PRO A 361 9.41 -20.93 -6.01
C PRO A 361 9.16 -22.41 -6.35
N GLU A 362 9.71 -22.91 -7.45
CA GLU A 362 9.66 -24.32 -7.76
C GLU A 362 10.37 -25.15 -6.68
N LYS A 363 9.75 -26.26 -6.29
CA LYS A 363 10.46 -27.28 -5.50
C LYS A 363 11.58 -27.82 -6.38
N ARG A 364 12.82 -27.39 -6.16
CA ARG A 364 13.94 -28.12 -6.76
C ARG A 364 13.89 -29.55 -6.21
N PRO A 365 13.91 -30.61 -7.08
CA PRO A 365 14.13 -31.95 -6.59
C PRO A 365 15.44 -31.92 -5.77
N SER A 366 15.43 -32.49 -4.57
CA SER A 366 16.65 -32.66 -3.80
C SER A 366 17.64 -33.37 -4.72
N SER A 367 18.67 -32.68 -5.19
CA SER A 367 19.78 -33.31 -5.90
C SER A 367 20.33 -34.39 -4.99
N GLY A 368 20.43 -35.62 -5.54
CA GLY A 368 20.90 -36.82 -4.87
C GLY A 368 22.29 -36.66 -4.21
N PRO A 369 22.87 -37.73 -3.68
CA PRO A 369 23.84 -37.71 -2.61
C PRO A 369 25.07 -36.86 -2.90
N ALA A 370 25.46 -36.10 -1.88
CA ALA A 370 26.58 -35.16 -1.85
C ALA A 370 27.85 -35.75 -2.51
N ASP A 371 28.36 -35.04 -3.51
CA ASP A 371 29.76 -35.20 -3.92
C ASP A 371 30.65 -34.57 -2.84
N HIS A 372 31.34 -35.43 -2.12
CA HIS A 372 32.45 -35.12 -1.24
C HIS A 372 33.64 -34.57 -2.03
N LEU A 373 34.35 -33.64 -1.37
CA LEU A 373 35.73 -33.20 -1.61
C LEU A 373 35.88 -31.84 -2.28
N LEU A 374 36.10 -30.79 -1.40
CA LEU A 374 37.34 -30.03 -1.38
C LEU A 374 37.37 -29.08 -0.14
N PRO A 375 38.53 -28.77 0.44
CA PRO A 375 38.63 -28.21 1.80
C PRO A 375 38.36 -26.70 1.86
N ALA A 376 37.83 -26.30 3.00
CA ALA A 376 37.45 -24.93 3.33
C ALA A 376 38.64 -23.94 3.32
N GLN A 377 38.54 -22.89 2.55
CA GLN A 377 39.22 -21.63 2.82
C GLN A 377 38.27 -20.70 3.64
N ARG A 378 38.79 -20.25 4.78
CA ARG A 378 38.11 -19.30 5.67
C ARG A 378 38.01 -17.93 4.99
N GLY A 379 36.84 -17.29 5.03
CA GLY A 379 36.67 -15.89 4.76
C GLY A 379 35.26 -15.54 4.31
N GLU A 380 34.61 -14.69 5.09
CA GLU A 380 33.42 -13.88 4.80
C GLU A 380 32.06 -14.59 4.89
N GLY A 381 31.24 -14.12 5.84
CA GLY A 381 29.91 -14.63 6.18
C GLY A 381 28.96 -14.59 4.99
N LYS A 382 28.69 -15.74 4.42
CA LYS A 382 27.55 -15.95 3.50
C LYS A 382 26.30 -16.10 4.37
N SER A 383 25.37 -15.17 4.26
CA SER A 383 24.02 -15.37 4.76
C SER A 383 23.45 -16.62 4.06
N GLU A 384 23.20 -17.66 4.80
CA GLU A 384 22.46 -18.83 4.30
C GLU A 384 21.08 -18.35 3.83
N ARG A 385 20.80 -18.45 2.55
CA ARG A 385 19.43 -18.31 2.04
C ARG A 385 18.65 -19.49 2.64
N PRO A 386 17.51 -19.26 3.32
CA PRO A 386 16.68 -20.35 3.81
C PRO A 386 16.35 -21.27 2.65
N GLY A 387 16.60 -22.56 2.80
CA GLY A 387 16.22 -23.56 1.82
C GLY A 387 14.76 -23.39 1.44
N ALA A 388 14.41 -23.63 0.16
CA ALA A 388 13.10 -23.41 -0.42
C ALA A 388 12.00 -24.14 0.40
N ALA A 389 11.51 -23.50 1.46
CA ALA A 389 10.34 -23.94 2.20
C ALA A 389 9.12 -23.72 1.31
N SER A 390 8.42 -24.79 0.94
CA SER A 390 7.13 -24.67 0.27
C SER A 390 6.12 -24.13 1.28
N PHE A 391 5.66 -22.90 1.08
CA PHE A 391 4.58 -22.31 1.85
C PHE A 391 3.32 -22.23 0.98
N SER A 392 2.16 -22.52 1.57
CA SER A 392 0.86 -22.42 0.90
C SER A 392 0.26 -21.02 0.95
N ARG A 393 0.81 -20.16 1.81
CA ARG A 393 0.38 -18.76 2.02
C ARG A 393 1.58 -17.89 2.31
N VAL A 394 1.59 -16.67 1.78
CA VAL A 394 2.62 -15.68 2.07
C VAL A 394 2.14 -14.79 3.21
N GLU A 395 2.89 -14.77 4.32
CA GLU A 395 2.54 -14.08 5.55
C GLU A 395 3.65 -13.18 6.09
N SER A 396 4.80 -13.11 5.40
CA SER A 396 5.93 -12.29 5.82
C SER A 396 6.67 -11.67 4.64
N TYR A 397 7.44 -10.62 4.92
CA TYR A 397 8.32 -9.99 3.94
C TYR A 397 9.36 -10.98 3.38
N ALA A 398 9.94 -11.81 4.23
CA ALA A 398 10.90 -12.84 3.81
C ALA A 398 10.29 -13.85 2.82
N GLN A 399 9.03 -14.28 3.04
CA GLN A 399 8.32 -15.14 2.11
C GLN A 399 8.00 -14.42 0.79
N ALA A 400 7.54 -13.16 0.85
CA ALA A 400 7.27 -12.36 -0.34
C ALA A 400 8.52 -12.20 -1.21
N THR A 401 9.67 -11.89 -0.60
CA THR A 401 10.95 -11.74 -1.32
C THR A 401 11.53 -13.06 -1.83
N ALA A 402 11.08 -14.20 -1.31
CA ALA A 402 11.45 -15.52 -1.80
C ALA A 402 10.61 -16.00 -3.00
N CYS A 403 9.57 -15.25 -3.40
CA CYS A 403 8.74 -15.55 -4.56
C CYS A 403 9.51 -15.44 -5.88
N ASP A 404 9.01 -16.11 -6.92
CA ASP A 404 9.61 -16.18 -8.25
C ASP A 404 9.33 -14.90 -9.05
N VAL A 405 10.17 -13.89 -8.86
CA VAL A 405 10.05 -12.59 -9.55
C VAL A 405 10.24 -12.70 -11.07
N PRO A 406 11.19 -13.46 -11.61
CA PRO A 406 11.32 -13.65 -13.07
C PRO A 406 10.03 -14.19 -13.71
N ARG A 407 9.39 -15.19 -13.08
CA ARG A 407 8.12 -15.75 -13.56
C ARG A 407 6.97 -14.76 -13.48
N PHE A 408 6.90 -13.98 -12.40
CA PHE A 408 5.96 -12.85 -12.31
C PHE A 408 6.17 -11.83 -13.45
N ASN A 409 7.42 -11.46 -13.73
CA ASN A 409 7.74 -10.48 -14.77
C ASN A 409 7.27 -10.98 -16.16
N ARG A 410 7.48 -12.27 -16.47
CA ARG A 410 6.97 -12.84 -17.72
C ARG A 410 5.44 -12.82 -17.79
N PHE A 411 4.78 -13.20 -16.70
CA PHE A 411 3.32 -13.11 -16.59
C PHE A 411 2.82 -11.67 -16.77
N PHE A 412 3.45 -10.71 -16.09
CA PHE A 412 3.12 -9.29 -16.19
C PHE A 412 3.12 -8.80 -17.65
N HIS A 413 4.20 -9.09 -18.39
CA HIS A 413 4.29 -8.70 -19.81
C HIS A 413 3.25 -9.42 -20.67
N GLY A 414 3.03 -10.70 -20.45
CA GLY A 414 1.98 -11.45 -21.14
C GLY A 414 0.57 -10.88 -20.93
N MET A 415 0.28 -10.41 -19.70
CA MET A 415 -0.98 -9.71 -19.39
C MET A 415 -1.04 -8.34 -20.07
N LEU A 416 0.05 -7.54 -19.98
CA LEU A 416 0.12 -6.20 -20.58
C LEU A 416 -0.06 -6.21 -22.10
N GLU A 417 0.57 -7.17 -22.79
CA GLU A 417 0.43 -7.36 -24.23
C GLU A 417 -1.04 -7.62 -24.63
N ARG A 418 -1.78 -8.33 -23.76
CA ARG A 418 -3.20 -8.69 -23.96
C ARG A 418 -4.19 -7.67 -23.39
N GLY A 419 -3.69 -6.47 -23.03
CA GLY A 419 -4.53 -5.38 -22.57
C GLY A 419 -5.04 -5.51 -21.13
N VAL A 420 -4.25 -6.13 -20.25
CA VAL A 420 -4.50 -6.15 -18.81
C VAL A 420 -3.29 -5.55 -18.07
N TYR A 421 -3.53 -4.51 -17.31
CA TYR A 421 -2.51 -3.81 -16.57
C TYR A 421 -2.54 -4.19 -15.09
N LEU A 422 -1.52 -4.89 -14.65
CA LEU A 422 -1.22 -5.20 -13.25
C LEU A 422 -0.16 -4.21 -12.72
N ALA A 423 0.07 -4.19 -11.42
CA ALA A 423 1.17 -3.40 -10.86
C ALA A 423 2.52 -3.88 -11.43
N PRO A 424 3.40 -2.96 -11.89
CA PRO A 424 4.71 -3.32 -12.49
C PRO A 424 5.75 -3.67 -11.42
N SER A 425 5.36 -4.51 -10.46
CA SER A 425 6.21 -5.05 -9.40
C SER A 425 5.53 -6.24 -8.72
N ALA A 426 6.26 -7.32 -8.47
CA ALA A 426 5.78 -8.47 -7.71
C ALA A 426 5.47 -8.15 -6.23
N PHE A 427 5.87 -6.97 -5.75
CA PHE A 427 5.70 -6.53 -4.37
C PHE A 427 4.56 -5.52 -4.17
N GLU A 428 3.72 -5.33 -5.16
CA GLU A 428 2.57 -4.42 -5.07
C GLU A 428 1.26 -5.20 -5.07
N ALA A 429 0.31 -4.76 -4.24
CA ALA A 429 -1.05 -5.27 -4.24
C ALA A 429 -1.80 -4.87 -5.52
N GLY A 430 -2.73 -5.72 -5.94
CA GLY A 430 -3.71 -5.41 -6.98
C GLY A 430 -5.02 -4.90 -6.38
N PHE A 431 -5.79 -4.17 -7.17
CA PHE A 431 -7.03 -3.53 -6.74
C PHE A 431 -8.17 -3.83 -7.70
N VAL A 432 -9.27 -4.32 -7.17
CA VAL A 432 -10.54 -4.46 -7.88
C VAL A 432 -11.40 -3.24 -7.55
N SER A 433 -12.12 -2.72 -8.52
CA SER A 433 -13.13 -1.68 -8.35
C SER A 433 -14.53 -2.22 -8.64
N ILE A 434 -15.56 -1.47 -8.22
CA ILE A 434 -16.94 -1.83 -8.56
C ILE A 434 -17.23 -1.72 -10.08
N ALA A 435 -16.32 -1.14 -10.85
CA ALA A 435 -16.41 -1.11 -12.32
C ALA A 435 -15.92 -2.40 -13.00
N HIS A 436 -15.21 -3.29 -12.28
CA HIS A 436 -14.79 -4.60 -12.81
C HIS A 436 -15.96 -5.58 -12.81
N THR A 437 -16.76 -5.56 -13.88
CA THR A 437 -17.88 -6.51 -14.04
C THR A 437 -17.38 -7.95 -14.26
N GLU A 438 -18.29 -8.92 -14.20
CA GLU A 438 -17.94 -10.33 -14.46
C GLU A 438 -17.40 -10.53 -15.88
N GLU A 439 -17.91 -9.80 -16.86
CA GLU A 439 -17.43 -9.84 -18.24
C GLU A 439 -15.99 -9.34 -18.35
N ILE A 440 -15.63 -8.28 -17.59
CA ILE A 440 -14.26 -7.76 -17.54
C ILE A 440 -13.33 -8.76 -16.86
N ILE A 441 -13.79 -9.40 -15.79
CA ILE A 441 -13.05 -10.47 -15.11
C ILE A 441 -12.85 -11.67 -16.06
N ALA A 442 -13.88 -12.07 -16.80
CA ALA A 442 -13.77 -13.15 -17.79
C ALA A 442 -12.77 -12.82 -18.92
N ALA A 443 -12.76 -11.58 -19.40
CA ALA A 443 -11.76 -11.12 -20.37
C ALA A 443 -10.34 -11.16 -19.77
N THR A 444 -10.18 -10.76 -18.51
CA THR A 444 -8.90 -10.87 -17.77
C THR A 444 -8.41 -12.31 -17.71
N LEU A 445 -9.31 -13.27 -17.43
CA LEU A 445 -8.96 -14.69 -17.34
C LEU A 445 -8.52 -15.27 -18.69
N THR A 446 -9.16 -14.83 -19.77
CA THR A 446 -8.74 -15.22 -21.14
C THR A 446 -7.28 -14.79 -21.37
N ALA A 447 -6.92 -13.57 -21.02
CA ALA A 447 -5.55 -13.07 -21.11
C ALA A 447 -4.60 -13.84 -20.15
N ALA A 448 -5.05 -14.11 -18.91
CA ALA A 448 -4.25 -14.77 -17.90
C ALA A 448 -3.87 -16.21 -18.26
N ARG A 449 -4.79 -16.99 -18.88
CA ARG A 449 -4.49 -18.36 -19.32
C ARG A 449 -3.29 -18.41 -20.29
N GLU A 450 -3.23 -17.50 -21.24
CA GLU A 450 -2.12 -17.43 -22.18
C GLU A 450 -0.84 -16.90 -21.50
N ALA A 451 -0.96 -15.88 -20.64
CA ALA A 451 0.17 -15.35 -19.90
C ALA A 451 0.78 -16.38 -18.93
N PHE A 452 -0.04 -17.23 -18.30
CA PHE A 452 0.47 -18.33 -17.45
C PHE A 452 1.20 -19.41 -18.25
N LYS A 453 0.74 -19.76 -19.46
CA LYS A 453 1.48 -20.68 -20.34
C LYS A 453 2.87 -20.13 -20.67
N GLU A 454 2.97 -18.84 -20.93
CA GLU A 454 4.28 -18.19 -21.16
C GLU A 454 5.13 -18.14 -19.90
N ALA A 455 4.53 -17.84 -18.74
CA ALA A 455 5.22 -17.86 -17.45
C ALA A 455 5.76 -19.27 -17.09
N ALA A 456 5.07 -20.33 -17.49
CA ALA A 456 5.50 -21.71 -17.28
C ALA A 456 6.82 -22.04 -18.01
N THR A 457 7.17 -21.30 -19.08
CA THR A 457 8.42 -21.54 -19.85
C THR A 457 9.66 -20.93 -19.18
N VAL A 458 9.51 -20.09 -18.17
CA VAL A 458 10.64 -19.49 -17.42
C VAL A 458 11.30 -20.55 -16.56
N ARG A 459 12.60 -20.78 -16.79
CA ARG A 459 13.43 -21.76 -16.08
C ARG A 459 14.28 -21.12 -14.99
#